data_2813f79f803be7efd33f3c36c39076d5
#
_entry.id   2813f79f803be7efd33f3c36c39076d5
#
_cell.length_a   1.000
_cell.length_b   1.000
_cell.length_c   1.000
_cell.angle_alpha   90.00
_cell.angle_beta   90.00
_cell.angle_gamma   90.00
#
_symmetry.space_group_name_H-M   'P 1'
#
loop_
_entity.id
_entity.type
_entity.pdbx_description
1 polymer ?
#
loop_
_entity_poly.entity_id
_entity_poly.type
_entity_poly.pdbx_seq_one_letter_code
_entity_poly.pdbx_strand_id
1 'polypeptide(L)'
;SNWQFGDVISDDTYKGGGGTGDQNPVHLMEIFHIDPTIQDYNRKWLALYEGVNRCNQAIRILKGSDYDKKETRIAEMRFLRAHFYFNLKIIYNQIPYFDESVSDPSAFASISNKEYTSDQLWEKILNDFKAAYEGLPDSQPDVARPCKMTARAYMAKVYLFQGKWQECATATDEVINSGKYQLLPDFRNIFLPENDNCPEILFSVQASINDGSPNNYNGNPGDRLLPPG
;
A
#
# COMPACT_ATOMS: atom_id res chain seq x y z
N SER A 1 9.44 0.65 -6.81
CA SER A 1 9.76 0.29 -5.42
C SER A 1 9.43 1.47 -4.50
N ASN A 2 9.17 1.22 -3.22
CA ASN A 2 8.95 2.31 -2.25
C ASN A 2 10.26 3.03 -1.90
N TRP A 3 11.40 2.40 -2.11
CA TRP A 3 12.71 2.99 -1.90
C TRP A 3 12.88 4.36 -2.61
N GLN A 4 12.48 4.48 -3.87
CA GLN A 4 12.58 5.74 -4.61
C GLN A 4 11.67 6.84 -4.05
N PHE A 5 10.47 6.46 -3.53
CA PHE A 5 9.43 7.38 -3.04
C PHE A 5 9.42 7.55 -1.52
N GLY A 6 10.34 6.94 -0.82
CA GLY A 6 10.55 7.04 0.61
C GLY A 6 11.99 7.44 0.90
N ASP A 7 12.88 6.47 0.82
CA ASP A 7 14.25 6.64 1.29
C ASP A 7 15.05 7.66 0.46
N VAL A 8 14.98 7.57 -0.90
CA VAL A 8 15.78 8.44 -1.79
C VAL A 8 15.38 9.92 -1.70
N ILE A 9 14.09 10.20 -1.50
CA ILE A 9 13.58 11.56 -1.33
C ILE A 9 13.61 12.05 0.12
N SER A 10 14.23 11.29 1.01
CA SER A 10 14.53 11.70 2.37
C SER A 10 15.99 12.15 2.50
N ASP A 11 16.34 12.78 3.62
CA ASP A 11 17.73 13.16 3.92
C ASP A 11 18.56 11.96 4.41
N ASP A 12 17.96 10.77 4.56
CA ASP A 12 18.59 9.62 5.19
C ASP A 12 19.30 8.68 4.20
N THR A 13 19.01 8.79 2.89
CA THR A 13 19.53 7.85 1.90
C THR A 13 20.09 8.56 0.67
N TYR A 14 21.24 8.07 0.24
CA TYR A 14 21.89 8.48 -0.99
C TYR A 14 21.54 7.52 -2.13
N LYS A 15 21.27 8.06 -3.32
CA LYS A 15 21.01 7.23 -4.50
C LYS A 15 22.12 6.22 -4.78
N GLY A 16 23.37 6.64 -4.56
CA GLY A 16 24.54 5.82 -4.88
C GLY A 16 24.79 5.68 -6.39
N GLY A 17 25.47 4.60 -6.78
CA GLY A 17 25.78 4.28 -8.18
C GLY A 17 26.93 5.06 -8.78
N GLY A 18 27.10 4.94 -10.11
CA GLY A 18 28.23 5.46 -10.89
C GLY A 18 28.21 6.96 -11.20
N GLY A 19 27.45 7.78 -10.45
CA GLY A 19 27.34 9.21 -10.63
C GLY A 19 25.96 9.68 -11.06
N THR A 20 25.79 10.97 -11.38
CA THR A 20 24.50 11.60 -11.65
C THR A 20 23.80 11.07 -12.93
N GLY A 21 24.56 10.50 -13.86
CA GLY A 21 24.02 9.87 -15.08
C GLY A 21 23.47 8.46 -14.86
N ASP A 22 23.91 7.78 -13.81
CA ASP A 22 23.41 6.46 -13.46
C ASP A 22 22.05 6.62 -12.77
N GLN A 23 21.00 6.03 -13.37
CA GLN A 23 19.62 6.22 -12.92
C GLN A 23 19.27 7.72 -12.72
N ASN A 24 19.55 8.55 -13.70
CA ASN A 24 19.33 10.00 -13.62
C ASN A 24 17.94 10.40 -13.09
N PRO A 25 16.81 9.73 -13.43
CA PRO A 25 15.51 10.03 -12.82
C PRO A 25 15.52 9.94 -11.29
N VAL A 26 16.22 8.95 -10.72
CA VAL A 26 16.34 8.78 -9.27
C VAL A 26 17.22 9.87 -8.66
N HIS A 27 18.29 10.28 -9.35
CA HIS A 27 19.09 11.44 -8.94
C HIS A 27 18.27 12.73 -8.92
N LEU A 28 17.43 12.96 -9.92
CA LEU A 28 16.54 14.13 -9.94
C LEU A 28 15.56 14.12 -8.75
N MET A 29 15.07 12.96 -8.36
CA MET A 29 14.23 12.80 -7.16
C MET A 29 15.01 13.12 -5.89
N GLU A 30 16.24 12.63 -5.76
CA GLU A 30 17.13 12.87 -4.63
C GLU A 30 17.40 14.37 -4.39
N ILE A 31 17.62 15.12 -5.44
CA ILE A 31 17.86 16.57 -5.36
C ILE A 31 16.59 17.42 -5.42
N PHE A 32 15.41 16.80 -5.23
CA PHE A 32 14.10 17.44 -5.29
C PHE A 32 13.78 18.20 -6.61
N HIS A 33 14.48 17.85 -7.69
CA HIS A 33 14.17 18.36 -9.01
C HIS A 33 13.10 17.49 -9.66
N ILE A 34 11.88 17.63 -9.14
CA ILE A 34 10.74 16.78 -9.53
C ILE A 34 9.92 17.48 -10.60
N ASP A 35 9.75 16.80 -11.74
CA ASP A 35 8.86 17.24 -12.80
C ASP A 35 8.01 16.07 -13.36
N PRO A 36 6.89 16.37 -14.07
CA PRO A 36 6.00 15.34 -14.60
C PRO A 36 6.62 14.41 -15.66
N THR A 37 7.79 14.72 -16.20
CA THR A 37 8.47 13.90 -17.21
C THR A 37 9.26 12.75 -16.61
N ILE A 38 9.48 12.76 -15.30
CA ILE A 38 10.16 11.68 -14.60
C ILE A 38 9.33 10.39 -14.69
N GLN A 39 9.84 9.43 -15.48
CA GLN A 39 9.11 8.22 -15.84
C GLN A 39 8.73 7.35 -14.64
N ASP A 40 9.50 7.38 -13.54
CA ASP A 40 9.23 6.61 -12.35
C ASP A 40 7.93 7.03 -11.65
N TYR A 41 7.59 8.33 -11.67
CA TYR A 41 6.29 8.79 -11.18
C TYR A 41 5.14 8.24 -12.03
N ASN A 42 5.26 8.27 -13.35
CA ASN A 42 4.24 7.71 -14.23
C ASN A 42 4.07 6.19 -14.02
N ARG A 43 5.17 5.44 -13.94
CA ARG A 43 5.14 4.00 -13.66
C ARG A 43 4.46 3.68 -12.32
N LYS A 44 4.76 4.45 -11.28
CA LYS A 44 4.14 4.28 -9.96
C LYS A 44 2.64 4.58 -10.00
N TRP A 45 2.25 5.67 -10.67
CA TRP A 45 0.86 6.04 -10.91
C TRP A 45 0.09 4.90 -11.59
N LEU A 46 0.58 4.42 -12.71
CA LEU A 46 -0.07 3.35 -13.48
C LEU A 46 -0.20 2.07 -12.65
N ALA A 47 0.86 1.66 -11.95
CA ALA A 47 0.84 0.45 -11.13
C ALA A 47 -0.18 0.54 -9.98
N LEU A 48 -0.29 1.70 -9.31
CA LEU A 48 -1.25 1.90 -8.23
C LEU A 48 -2.69 1.90 -8.75
N TYR A 49 -2.97 2.57 -9.88
CA TYR A 49 -4.30 2.55 -10.49
C TYR A 49 -4.68 1.20 -11.09
N GLU A 50 -3.72 0.44 -11.59
CA GLU A 50 -3.97 -0.94 -11.99
C GLU A 50 -4.42 -1.78 -10.78
N GLY A 51 -3.78 -1.60 -9.62
CA GLY A 51 -4.21 -2.22 -8.37
C GLY A 51 -5.65 -1.84 -7.99
N VAL A 52 -5.99 -0.55 -8.05
CA VAL A 52 -7.36 -0.06 -7.83
C VAL A 52 -8.35 -0.73 -8.78
N ASN A 53 -8.04 -0.76 -10.07
CA ASN A 53 -8.93 -1.34 -11.08
C ASN A 53 -9.15 -2.84 -10.85
N ARG A 54 -8.11 -3.60 -10.52
CA ARG A 54 -8.21 -5.03 -10.19
C ARG A 54 -9.09 -5.25 -8.96
N CYS A 55 -8.97 -4.42 -7.92
CA CYS A 55 -9.85 -4.48 -6.75
C CYS A 55 -11.32 -4.21 -7.14
N ASN A 56 -11.58 -3.18 -7.94
CA ASN A 56 -12.92 -2.86 -8.41
C ASN A 56 -13.54 -3.98 -9.26
N GLN A 57 -12.78 -4.59 -10.15
CA GLN A 57 -13.22 -5.74 -10.95
C GLN A 57 -13.56 -6.94 -10.05
N ALA A 58 -12.68 -7.26 -9.10
CA ALA A 58 -12.91 -8.36 -8.17
C ALA A 58 -14.16 -8.14 -7.32
N ILE A 59 -14.37 -6.91 -6.80
CA ILE A 59 -15.60 -6.58 -6.04
C ILE A 59 -16.85 -6.77 -6.90
N ARG A 60 -16.85 -6.31 -8.16
CA ARG A 60 -18.01 -6.50 -9.07
C ARG A 60 -18.33 -7.98 -9.29
N ILE A 61 -17.31 -8.79 -9.57
CA ILE A 61 -17.46 -10.23 -9.78
C ILE A 61 -17.99 -10.90 -8.51
N LEU A 62 -17.42 -10.60 -7.36
CA LEU A 62 -17.83 -11.18 -6.09
C LEU A 62 -19.25 -10.82 -5.71
N LYS A 63 -19.67 -9.56 -5.91
CA LYS A 63 -21.06 -9.12 -5.67
C LYS A 63 -22.09 -9.90 -6.49
N GLY A 64 -21.74 -10.29 -7.72
CA GLY A 64 -22.59 -11.08 -8.61
C GLY A 64 -22.46 -12.60 -8.46
N SER A 65 -21.65 -13.10 -7.51
CA SER A 65 -21.38 -14.53 -7.34
C SER A 65 -22.11 -15.12 -6.14
N ASP A 66 -22.26 -16.44 -6.13
CA ASP A 66 -22.78 -17.23 -5.00
C ASP A 66 -21.66 -17.80 -4.12
N TYR A 67 -20.42 -17.24 -4.22
CA TYR A 67 -19.28 -17.69 -3.45
C TYR A 67 -19.51 -17.47 -1.95
N ASP A 68 -19.41 -18.53 -1.16
CA ASP A 68 -19.73 -18.53 0.27
C ASP A 68 -18.90 -17.53 1.12
N LYS A 69 -17.64 -17.27 0.72
CA LYS A 69 -16.74 -16.33 1.40
C LYS A 69 -16.67 -14.96 0.72
N LYS A 70 -17.63 -14.64 -0.14
CA LYS A 70 -17.58 -13.41 -0.95
C LYS A 70 -17.44 -12.14 -0.10
N GLU A 71 -18.11 -12.04 1.05
CA GLU A 71 -18.06 -10.85 1.90
C GLU A 71 -16.64 -10.61 2.47
N THR A 72 -15.99 -11.69 2.93
CA THR A 72 -14.58 -11.60 3.37
C THR A 72 -13.67 -11.19 2.23
N ARG A 73 -13.88 -11.73 1.01
CA ARG A 73 -13.06 -11.36 -0.16
C ARG A 73 -13.33 -9.93 -0.63
N ILE A 74 -14.55 -9.44 -0.53
CA ILE A 74 -14.88 -8.03 -0.78
C ILE A 74 -14.16 -7.14 0.24
N ALA A 75 -14.15 -7.51 1.51
CA ALA A 75 -13.43 -6.78 2.56
C ALA A 75 -11.91 -6.73 2.30
N GLU A 76 -11.31 -7.83 1.83
CA GLU A 76 -9.90 -7.86 1.40
C GLU A 76 -9.66 -6.91 0.21
N MET A 77 -10.53 -6.92 -0.78
CA MET A 77 -10.39 -6.03 -1.95
C MET A 77 -10.57 -4.56 -1.56
N ARG A 78 -11.45 -4.25 -0.62
CA ARG A 78 -11.57 -2.89 -0.07
C ARG A 78 -10.32 -2.46 0.68
N PHE A 79 -9.74 -3.33 1.50
CA PHE A 79 -8.46 -3.08 2.15
C PHE A 79 -7.35 -2.76 1.14
N LEU A 80 -7.20 -3.58 0.11
CA LEU A 80 -6.19 -3.39 -0.92
C LEU A 80 -6.45 -2.13 -1.75
N ARG A 81 -7.70 -1.83 -2.10
CA ARG A 81 -8.06 -0.59 -2.80
C ARG A 81 -7.70 0.64 -1.97
N ALA A 82 -8.04 0.64 -0.69
CA ALA A 82 -7.66 1.70 0.22
C ALA A 82 -6.14 1.84 0.34
N HIS A 83 -5.39 0.73 0.37
CA HIS A 83 -3.94 0.74 0.36
C HIS A 83 -3.38 1.41 -0.91
N PHE A 84 -3.90 1.09 -2.09
CA PHE A 84 -3.47 1.72 -3.33
C PHE A 84 -3.82 3.21 -3.36
N TYR A 85 -5.04 3.59 -2.98
CA TYR A 85 -5.45 4.99 -2.90
C TYR A 85 -4.69 5.78 -1.83
N PHE A 86 -4.36 5.17 -0.70
CA PHE A 86 -3.49 5.79 0.30
C PHE A 86 -2.13 6.16 -0.30
N ASN A 87 -1.49 5.22 -1.01
CA ASN A 87 -0.21 5.49 -1.67
C ASN A 87 -0.33 6.56 -2.77
N LEU A 88 -1.40 6.52 -3.57
CA LEU A 88 -1.69 7.57 -4.55
C LEU A 88 -1.83 8.95 -3.87
N LYS A 89 -2.57 9.01 -2.77
CA LYS A 89 -2.86 10.25 -2.04
C LYS A 89 -1.60 10.87 -1.44
N ILE A 90 -0.73 10.07 -0.82
CA ILE A 90 0.50 10.60 -0.20
C ILE A 90 1.55 11.04 -1.23
N ILE A 91 1.61 10.40 -2.41
CA ILE A 91 2.60 10.73 -3.45
C ILE A 91 2.11 11.88 -4.35
N TYR A 92 0.83 11.88 -4.76
CA TYR A 92 0.30 12.79 -5.77
C TYR A 92 -0.70 13.82 -5.23
N ASN A 93 -1.07 13.69 -3.95
CA ASN A 93 -1.99 14.58 -3.23
C ASN A 93 -3.40 14.64 -3.84
N GLN A 94 -3.58 15.22 -5.02
CA GLN A 94 -4.88 15.39 -5.66
C GLN A 94 -5.04 14.40 -6.81
N ILE A 95 -5.91 13.41 -6.61
CA ILE A 95 -6.04 12.24 -7.47
C ILE A 95 -7.48 12.02 -7.94
N PRO A 96 -7.73 11.49 -9.16
CA PRO A 96 -9.03 10.94 -9.54
C PRO A 96 -9.42 9.78 -8.62
N TYR A 97 -10.67 9.76 -8.17
CA TYR A 97 -11.20 8.64 -7.38
C TYR A 97 -12.36 7.98 -8.13
N PHE A 98 -12.34 6.66 -8.18
CA PHE A 98 -13.43 5.83 -8.69
C PHE A 98 -13.46 4.48 -7.97
N ASP A 99 -14.64 3.92 -7.84
CA ASP A 99 -14.88 2.64 -7.19
C ASP A 99 -15.49 1.62 -8.17
N GLU A 100 -16.00 0.52 -7.66
CA GLU A 100 -16.58 -0.56 -8.44
C GLU A 100 -17.86 -0.18 -9.21
N SER A 101 -18.45 0.98 -8.97
CA SER A 101 -19.62 1.47 -9.73
C SER A 101 -19.25 1.93 -11.13
N VAL A 102 -18.00 2.35 -11.34
CA VAL A 102 -17.49 2.75 -12.66
C VAL A 102 -16.97 1.53 -13.39
N SER A 103 -17.76 1.00 -14.33
CA SER A 103 -17.42 -0.21 -15.09
C SER A 103 -16.99 0.05 -16.53
N ASP A 104 -17.34 1.22 -17.09
CA ASP A 104 -16.98 1.59 -18.46
C ASP A 104 -15.57 2.23 -18.48
N PRO A 105 -14.60 1.60 -19.18
CA PRO A 105 -13.27 2.17 -19.34
C PRO A 105 -13.24 3.58 -19.95
N SER A 106 -14.20 3.91 -20.80
CA SER A 106 -14.28 5.25 -21.43
C SER A 106 -14.62 6.35 -20.42
N ALA A 107 -15.28 6.02 -19.33
CA ALA A 107 -15.62 6.97 -18.27
C ALA A 107 -14.38 7.44 -17.48
N PHE A 108 -13.31 6.64 -17.41
CA PHE A 108 -12.12 7.01 -16.63
C PHE A 108 -11.46 8.29 -17.10
N ALA A 109 -11.46 8.56 -18.42
CA ALA A 109 -10.88 9.76 -19.00
C ALA A 109 -11.60 11.06 -18.58
N SER A 110 -12.86 10.94 -18.13
CA SER A 110 -13.67 12.10 -17.71
C SER A 110 -13.62 12.37 -16.21
N ILE A 111 -13.04 11.45 -15.40
CA ILE A 111 -12.96 11.60 -13.95
C ILE A 111 -11.86 12.61 -13.60
N SER A 112 -12.28 13.74 -13.05
CA SER A 112 -11.36 14.82 -12.69
C SER A 112 -10.67 14.55 -11.35
N ASN A 113 -9.41 14.92 -11.24
CA ASN A 113 -8.71 14.96 -9.97
C ASN A 113 -9.20 16.09 -9.04
N LYS A 114 -10.07 16.99 -9.53
CA LYS A 114 -10.67 18.09 -8.78
C LYS A 114 -12.08 17.77 -8.30
N GLU A 115 -12.58 16.57 -8.53
CA GLU A 115 -13.94 16.18 -8.14
C GLU A 115 -14.14 16.14 -6.63
N TYR A 116 -13.09 15.74 -5.90
CA TYR A 116 -13.12 15.63 -4.44
C TYR A 116 -12.08 16.54 -3.81
N THR A 117 -12.41 17.13 -2.67
CA THR A 117 -11.44 17.83 -1.82
C THR A 117 -10.47 16.82 -1.19
N SER A 118 -9.35 17.32 -0.63
CA SER A 118 -8.39 16.48 0.08
C SER A 118 -9.05 15.68 1.22
N ASP A 119 -9.93 16.31 1.99
CA ASP A 119 -10.62 15.66 3.11
C ASP A 119 -11.62 14.59 2.63
N GLN A 120 -12.33 14.85 1.54
CA GLN A 120 -13.22 13.86 0.93
C GLN A 120 -12.46 12.65 0.39
N LEU A 121 -11.27 12.84 -0.20
CA LEU A 121 -10.42 11.74 -0.63
C LEU A 121 -9.96 10.89 0.57
N TRP A 122 -9.53 11.53 1.66
CA TRP A 122 -9.18 10.83 2.89
C TRP A 122 -10.37 10.06 3.48
N GLU A 123 -11.56 10.64 3.45
CA GLU A 123 -12.78 9.97 3.91
C GLU A 123 -13.08 8.72 3.08
N LYS A 124 -12.98 8.79 1.75
CA LYS A 124 -13.18 7.63 0.87
C LYS A 124 -12.18 6.51 1.16
N ILE A 125 -10.91 6.83 1.34
CA ILE A 125 -9.86 5.87 1.72
C ILE A 125 -10.19 5.23 3.08
N LEU A 126 -10.55 6.06 4.05
CA LEU A 126 -10.90 5.60 5.40
C LEU A 126 -12.14 4.71 5.40
N ASN A 127 -13.16 5.01 4.58
CA ASN A 127 -14.39 4.22 4.49
C ASN A 127 -14.12 2.81 3.94
N ASP A 128 -13.19 2.65 3.00
CA ASP A 128 -12.77 1.32 2.55
C ASP A 128 -12.03 0.55 3.65
N PHE A 129 -11.15 1.21 4.42
CA PHE A 129 -10.50 0.55 5.57
C PHE A 129 -11.50 0.22 6.69
N LYS A 130 -12.51 1.05 6.94
CA LYS A 130 -13.59 0.75 7.90
C LYS A 130 -14.38 -0.47 7.46
N ALA A 131 -14.80 -0.51 6.19
CA ALA A 131 -15.52 -1.67 5.65
C ALA A 131 -14.66 -2.94 5.69
N ALA A 132 -13.35 -2.81 5.49
CA ALA A 132 -12.42 -3.93 5.68
C ALA A 132 -12.33 -4.36 7.15
N TYR A 133 -12.22 -3.41 8.08
CA TYR A 133 -12.21 -3.71 9.52
C TYR A 133 -13.47 -4.44 9.98
N GLU A 134 -14.64 -4.09 9.44
CA GLU A 134 -15.91 -4.73 9.77
C GLU A 134 -16.05 -6.12 9.14
N GLY A 135 -15.56 -6.31 7.92
CA GLY A 135 -15.76 -7.54 7.13
C GLY A 135 -14.63 -8.56 7.21
N LEU A 136 -13.45 -8.17 7.70
CA LEU A 136 -12.32 -9.10 7.82
C LEU A 136 -12.40 -9.92 9.11
N PRO A 137 -11.99 -11.20 9.05
CA PRO A 137 -11.88 -12.03 10.23
C PRO A 137 -10.69 -11.63 11.10
N ASP A 138 -10.69 -12.08 12.32
CA ASP A 138 -9.63 -11.84 13.29
C ASP A 138 -8.30 -12.51 12.94
N SER A 139 -8.34 -13.61 12.19
CA SER A 139 -7.17 -14.33 11.67
C SER A 139 -7.51 -15.03 10.37
N GLN A 140 -6.52 -15.27 9.54
CA GLN A 140 -6.65 -16.05 8.31
C GLN A 140 -5.55 -17.13 8.24
N PRO A 141 -5.82 -18.29 7.61
CA PRO A 141 -4.81 -19.34 7.46
C PRO A 141 -3.62 -18.91 6.59
N ASP A 142 -3.86 -18.00 5.64
CA ASP A 142 -2.86 -17.48 4.72
C ASP A 142 -2.33 -16.16 5.26
N VAL A 143 -1.06 -16.13 5.63
CA VAL A 143 -0.37 -14.96 6.21
C VAL A 143 -0.30 -13.76 5.25
N ALA A 144 -0.44 -13.99 3.96
CA ALA A 144 -0.49 -12.92 2.96
C ALA A 144 -1.81 -12.12 2.98
N ARG A 145 -2.82 -12.58 3.71
CA ARG A 145 -4.15 -11.96 3.73
C ARG A 145 -4.31 -11.01 4.91
N PRO A 146 -4.87 -9.82 4.67
CA PRO A 146 -5.13 -8.88 5.75
C PRO A 146 -6.18 -9.43 6.74
N CYS A 147 -6.00 -9.11 8.00
CA CYS A 147 -6.93 -9.42 9.08
C CYS A 147 -7.58 -8.14 9.63
N LYS A 148 -8.56 -8.28 10.50
CA LYS A 148 -9.29 -7.18 11.10
C LYS A 148 -8.35 -6.11 11.70
N MET A 149 -7.39 -6.51 12.52
CA MET A 149 -6.45 -5.57 13.14
C MET A 149 -5.47 -4.96 12.15
N THR A 150 -5.16 -5.62 11.04
CA THR A 150 -4.41 -5.02 9.92
C THR A 150 -5.15 -3.79 9.39
N ALA A 151 -6.45 -3.92 9.12
CA ALA A 151 -7.27 -2.79 8.66
C ALA A 151 -7.32 -1.67 9.70
N ARG A 152 -7.41 -2.00 11.00
CA ARG A 152 -7.41 -1.02 12.09
C ARG A 152 -6.10 -0.24 12.17
N ALA A 153 -4.96 -0.90 12.01
CA ALA A 153 -3.65 -0.26 11.97
C ALA A 153 -3.52 0.71 10.77
N TYR A 154 -4.06 0.32 9.60
CA TYR A 154 -4.09 1.22 8.45
C TYR A 154 -5.03 2.42 8.64
N MET A 155 -6.13 2.26 9.38
CA MET A 155 -6.97 3.42 9.79
C MET A 155 -6.16 4.38 10.68
N ALA A 156 -5.39 3.86 11.65
CA ALA A 156 -4.50 4.69 12.47
C ALA A 156 -3.51 5.46 11.60
N LYS A 157 -2.93 4.82 10.60
CA LYS A 157 -2.01 5.47 9.64
C LYS A 157 -2.72 6.58 8.84
N VAL A 158 -3.96 6.37 8.40
CA VAL A 158 -4.76 7.42 7.73
C VAL A 158 -5.01 8.59 8.66
N TYR A 159 -5.39 8.35 9.92
CA TYR A 159 -5.60 9.40 10.91
C TYR A 159 -4.31 10.19 11.18
N LEU A 160 -3.17 9.51 11.28
CA LEU A 160 -1.86 10.15 11.44
C LEU A 160 -1.59 11.16 10.33
N PHE A 161 -1.79 10.77 9.06
CA PHE A 161 -1.59 11.66 7.91
C PHE A 161 -2.58 12.82 7.83
N GLN A 162 -3.71 12.72 8.52
CA GLN A 162 -4.69 13.81 8.64
C GLN A 162 -4.45 14.71 9.86
N GLY A 163 -3.48 14.40 10.72
CA GLY A 163 -3.29 15.09 12.01
C GLY A 163 -4.39 14.83 13.04
N LYS A 164 -5.17 13.76 12.86
CA LYS A 164 -6.24 13.33 13.78
C LYS A 164 -5.65 12.47 14.90
N TRP A 165 -4.94 13.13 15.80
CA TRP A 165 -4.11 12.47 16.81
C TRP A 165 -4.88 11.57 17.75
N GLN A 166 -6.07 12.02 18.19
CA GLN A 166 -6.89 11.25 19.13
C GLN A 166 -7.44 9.96 18.49
N GLU A 167 -7.93 10.06 17.26
CA GLU A 167 -8.42 8.90 16.51
C GLU A 167 -7.28 7.93 16.16
N CYS A 168 -6.10 8.48 15.86
CA CYS A 168 -4.89 7.69 15.64
C CYS A 168 -4.52 6.92 16.91
N ALA A 169 -4.45 7.58 18.06
CA ALA A 169 -4.14 6.94 19.35
C ALA A 169 -5.16 5.85 19.68
N THR A 170 -6.45 6.15 19.58
CA THR A 170 -7.52 5.17 19.84
C THR A 170 -7.39 3.93 18.95
N ALA A 171 -7.12 4.13 17.65
CA ALA A 171 -6.98 3.01 16.73
C ALA A 171 -5.72 2.17 17.01
N THR A 172 -4.63 2.84 17.39
CA THR A 172 -3.37 2.17 17.78
C THR A 172 -3.55 1.38 19.07
N ASP A 173 -4.19 1.95 20.08
CA ASP A 173 -4.48 1.27 21.35
C ASP A 173 -5.30 0.00 21.15
N GLU A 174 -6.29 0.01 20.25
CA GLU A 174 -7.05 -1.20 19.94
C GLU A 174 -6.17 -2.30 19.34
N VAL A 175 -5.22 -1.95 18.46
CA VAL A 175 -4.28 -2.93 17.89
C VAL A 175 -3.37 -3.50 18.97
N ILE A 176 -2.78 -2.65 19.82
CA ILE A 176 -1.90 -3.07 20.92
C ILE A 176 -2.66 -3.94 21.92
N ASN A 177 -3.83 -3.49 22.36
CA ASN A 177 -4.65 -4.19 23.36
C ASN A 177 -5.32 -5.46 22.81
N SER A 178 -5.27 -5.71 21.50
CA SER A 178 -5.76 -6.95 20.90
C SER A 178 -4.97 -8.18 21.37
N GLY A 179 -3.74 -7.99 21.86
CA GLY A 179 -2.83 -9.05 22.27
C GLY A 179 -2.32 -9.95 21.16
N LYS A 180 -2.60 -9.59 19.89
CA LYS A 180 -2.21 -10.38 18.71
C LYS A 180 -0.81 -10.06 18.19
N TYR A 181 -0.32 -8.90 18.53
CA TYR A 181 0.98 -8.39 18.06
C TYR A 181 1.84 -7.99 19.24
N GLN A 182 3.14 -8.17 19.08
CA GLN A 182 4.12 -7.77 20.08
C GLN A 182 5.46 -7.46 19.42
N LEU A 183 6.18 -6.51 19.97
CA LEU A 183 7.54 -6.21 19.52
C LEU A 183 8.48 -7.37 19.89
N LEU A 184 9.42 -7.68 19.00
CA LEU A 184 10.49 -8.61 19.29
C LEU A 184 11.45 -8.01 20.35
N PRO A 185 12.03 -8.82 21.23
CA PRO A 185 12.93 -8.32 22.26
C PRO A 185 14.20 -7.63 21.72
N ASP A 186 14.70 -8.08 20.58
CA ASP A 186 15.82 -7.45 19.88
C ASP A 186 15.33 -6.96 18.49
N PHE A 187 15.41 -5.66 18.26
CA PHE A 187 15.02 -5.01 17.02
C PHE A 187 15.69 -5.61 15.78
N ARG A 188 16.94 -6.08 15.88
CA ARG A 188 17.65 -6.69 14.75
C ARG A 188 16.97 -7.97 14.26
N ASN A 189 16.28 -8.67 15.13
CA ASN A 189 15.67 -9.95 14.82
C ASN A 189 14.53 -9.84 13.80
N ILE A 190 13.88 -8.67 13.66
CA ILE A 190 12.81 -8.48 12.67
C ILE A 190 13.31 -8.58 11.22
N PHE A 191 14.62 -8.39 11.00
CA PHE A 191 15.24 -8.45 9.68
C PHE A 191 15.83 -9.82 9.34
N LEU A 192 15.70 -10.79 10.22
CA LEU A 192 16.20 -12.14 10.00
C LEU A 192 15.14 -13.00 9.31
N PRO A 193 15.52 -13.81 8.29
CA PRO A 193 14.58 -14.67 7.55
C PRO A 193 13.78 -15.63 8.44
N GLU A 194 14.38 -16.13 9.52
CA GLU A 194 13.70 -17.01 10.49
C GLU A 194 12.56 -16.34 11.26
N ASN A 195 12.49 -15.00 11.22
CA ASN A 195 11.44 -14.19 11.83
C ASN A 195 10.43 -13.63 10.81
N ASP A 196 10.46 -14.11 9.57
CA ASP A 196 9.44 -13.78 8.60
C ASP A 196 8.04 -14.11 9.17
N ASN A 197 7.12 -13.14 9.06
CA ASN A 197 5.76 -13.24 9.62
C ASN A 197 5.70 -13.41 11.15
N CYS A 198 6.73 -12.94 11.88
CA CYS A 198 6.71 -12.93 13.34
C CYS A 198 5.57 -12.04 13.90
N PRO A 199 5.27 -12.15 15.21
CA PRO A 199 4.20 -11.37 15.85
C PRO A 199 4.32 -9.84 15.75
N GLU A 200 5.46 -9.29 15.36
CA GLU A 200 5.63 -7.85 15.11
C GLU A 200 5.06 -7.41 13.76
N ILE A 201 4.90 -8.34 12.81
CA ILE A 201 4.45 -8.04 11.45
C ILE A 201 2.92 -8.04 11.39
N LEU A 202 2.32 -6.87 11.14
CA LEU A 202 0.88 -6.75 10.97
C LEU A 202 0.41 -7.15 9.57
N PHE A 203 1.20 -6.87 8.57
CA PHE A 203 0.94 -7.19 7.16
C PHE A 203 2.20 -7.01 6.33
N SER A 204 2.50 -7.97 5.48
CA SER A 204 3.59 -7.89 4.52
C SER A 204 3.20 -8.48 3.16
N VAL A 205 3.77 -7.93 2.11
CA VAL A 205 3.69 -8.54 0.77
C VAL A 205 4.66 -9.71 0.76
N GLN A 206 4.11 -10.91 0.61
CA GLN A 206 4.92 -12.12 0.59
C GLN A 206 5.68 -12.22 -0.73
N ALA A 207 6.98 -12.53 -0.64
CA ALA A 207 7.84 -12.78 -1.79
C ALA A 207 8.47 -14.17 -1.66
N SER A 208 8.71 -14.83 -2.78
CA SER A 208 9.32 -16.17 -2.82
C SER A 208 10.28 -16.28 -3.98
N ILE A 209 11.39 -16.97 -3.77
CA ILE A 209 12.34 -17.28 -4.85
C ILE A 209 11.79 -18.29 -5.86
N ASN A 210 10.71 -18.99 -5.51
CA ASN A 210 10.07 -20.03 -6.32
C ASN A 210 8.65 -19.62 -6.75
N ASP A 211 8.40 -18.35 -6.98
CA ASP A 211 7.07 -17.82 -7.33
C ASP A 211 6.68 -18.04 -8.79
N GLY A 212 7.55 -18.65 -9.59
CA GLY A 212 7.33 -18.89 -11.02
C GLY A 212 7.50 -17.64 -11.90
N SER A 213 7.97 -16.53 -11.35
CA SER A 213 8.24 -15.34 -12.13
C SER A 213 9.44 -15.52 -13.07
N PRO A 214 9.42 -14.94 -14.28
CA PRO A 214 10.55 -14.97 -15.18
C PRO A 214 11.80 -14.38 -14.51
N ASN A 215 12.93 -15.07 -14.63
CA ASN A 215 14.23 -14.63 -14.10
C ASN A 215 14.30 -14.50 -12.57
N ASN A 216 13.42 -15.17 -11.83
CA ASN A 216 13.31 -15.06 -10.36
C ASN A 216 13.11 -13.63 -9.85
N TYR A 217 12.55 -12.76 -10.69
CA TYR A 217 12.25 -11.39 -10.32
C TYR A 217 10.91 -11.33 -9.57
N ASN A 218 10.97 -11.51 -8.27
CA ASN A 218 9.80 -11.54 -7.37
C ASN A 218 9.38 -10.16 -6.84
N GLY A 219 9.92 -9.09 -7.43
CA GLY A 219 9.61 -7.72 -6.99
C GLY A 219 10.30 -7.30 -5.70
N ASN A 220 11.16 -8.13 -5.12
CA ASN A 220 11.93 -7.78 -3.93
C ASN A 220 12.91 -6.64 -4.24
N PRO A 221 12.88 -5.51 -3.50
CA PRO A 221 13.83 -4.43 -3.69
C PRO A 221 15.22 -4.73 -3.10
N GLY A 222 15.41 -5.88 -2.45
CA GLY A 222 16.66 -6.22 -1.74
C GLY A 222 17.90 -6.19 -2.62
N ASP A 223 17.80 -6.57 -3.90
CA ASP A 223 18.87 -6.50 -4.87
C ASP A 223 19.35 -5.07 -5.18
N ARG A 224 18.51 -4.06 -4.93
CA ARG A 224 18.85 -2.64 -5.10
C ARG A 224 19.53 -2.02 -3.88
N LEU A 225 19.45 -2.71 -2.75
CA LEU A 225 20.04 -2.28 -1.48
C LEU A 225 21.41 -2.93 -1.22
N LEU A 226 21.77 -3.92 -2.03
CA LEU A 226 23.10 -4.54 -1.94
C LEU A 226 24.17 -3.63 -2.58
N PRO A 227 25.33 -3.47 -1.93
CA PRO A 227 26.46 -2.82 -2.59
C PRO A 227 26.82 -3.58 -3.87
N PRO A 228 27.28 -2.89 -4.92
CA PRO A 228 27.78 -3.57 -6.10
C PRO A 228 28.93 -4.50 -5.69
N GLY A 229 28.82 -5.78 -6.07
CA GLY A 229 29.84 -6.80 -5.83
C GLY A 229 31.11 -6.55 -6.66
#